data_1ad830f70244ecbcbaa984faa8325938
#
_entry.id   1ad830f70244ecbcbaa984faa8325938
#
_cell.length_a   1.000
_cell.length_b   1.000
_cell.length_c   1.000
_cell.angle_alpha   90.00
_cell.angle_beta   90.00
_cell.angle_gamma   90.00
#
_symmetry.space_group_name_H-M   'P 1'
#
loop_
_entity.id
_entity.type
_entity.pdbx_description
1 polymer ?
#
loop_
_entity_poly.entity_id
_entity_poly.type
_entity_poly.pdbx_seq_one_letter_code
_entity_poly.pdbx_strand_id
1 'polypeptide(L)'
;MTLLRLKTNRTKFLTSTLYSFFQALFLHNSYFSLVQFNMLIPFAGRIWRREESGDSSLFFSNLFLTFSTGAGENLENTMTAFHHAVKIGTDMLELDCHLTKDEQVVVSHDENLKRSTGIDINISDLKYSELPPYLSKLDVTFQKECHCEGKDNRIPLLKEVFEAFPQTPVNIDIKVNNNVLIKKVSELVSQYKREHLTVWGNVSHEVVAKCVKENADIPTIFCLQRVLLLVGLFYTGLLPFIPFREEFLEIPMPSIILKLKEPHKMTRSQKFIIWFADALLMRKTLFDHLTARGIQVYIWVLNEEQEYKRAFDLGATGVMTDYPTRLKEFLRHYPA
;
A
#
# COMPACT_ATOMS: atom_id res chain seq x y z
N MET A 1 5.01 -1.70 -45.70
CA MET A 1 4.08 -2.35 -44.76
C MET A 1 4.75 -3.16 -43.64
N THR A 2 5.97 -3.62 -43.81
CA THR A 2 6.69 -4.51 -42.83
C THR A 2 7.29 -3.77 -41.61
N LEU A 3 7.68 -2.52 -41.75
CA LEU A 3 8.30 -1.72 -40.67
C LEU A 3 7.31 -1.20 -39.61
N LEU A 4 6.04 -1.01 -39.97
CA LEU A 4 5.00 -0.60 -39.01
C LEU A 4 4.53 -1.79 -38.11
N ARG A 5 4.56 -3.02 -38.63
CA ARG A 5 4.23 -4.23 -37.82
C ARG A 5 5.29 -4.56 -36.78
N LEU A 6 6.55 -4.24 -37.01
CA LEU A 6 7.64 -4.48 -36.05
C LEU A 6 7.63 -3.46 -34.89
N LYS A 7 7.20 -2.21 -35.13
CA LYS A 7 7.06 -1.18 -34.07
C LYS A 7 5.88 -1.47 -33.13
N THR A 8 4.75 -1.91 -33.66
CA THR A 8 3.55 -2.25 -32.86
C THR A 8 3.76 -3.50 -31.99
N ASN A 9 4.54 -4.47 -32.45
CA ASN A 9 4.82 -5.66 -31.65
C ASN A 9 5.86 -5.40 -30.53
N ARG A 10 6.83 -4.52 -30.75
CA ARG A 10 7.79 -4.12 -29.69
C ARG A 10 7.14 -3.29 -28.59
N THR A 11 6.23 -2.37 -28.92
CA THR A 11 5.50 -1.58 -27.90
C THR A 11 4.52 -2.46 -27.12
N LYS A 12 3.81 -3.38 -27.75
CA LYS A 12 2.94 -4.34 -27.05
C LYS A 12 3.74 -5.30 -26.17
N PHE A 13 4.92 -5.72 -26.59
CA PHE A 13 5.79 -6.59 -25.79
C PHE A 13 6.37 -5.84 -24.58
N LEU A 14 6.82 -4.60 -24.75
CA LEU A 14 7.33 -3.77 -23.66
C LEU A 14 6.22 -3.40 -22.64
N THR A 15 5.02 -3.03 -23.11
CA THR A 15 3.89 -2.73 -22.22
C THR A 15 3.39 -3.97 -21.49
N SER A 16 3.30 -5.14 -22.16
CA SER A 16 2.90 -6.39 -21.51
C SER A 16 3.96 -6.87 -20.52
N THR A 17 5.24 -6.68 -20.81
CA THR A 17 6.35 -7.09 -19.91
C THR A 17 6.46 -6.17 -18.71
N LEU A 18 6.29 -4.85 -18.88
CA LEU A 18 6.21 -3.89 -17.78
C LEU A 18 4.96 -4.12 -16.93
N TYR A 19 3.81 -4.38 -17.54
CA TYR A 19 2.58 -4.69 -16.85
C TYR A 19 2.68 -6.01 -16.05
N SER A 20 3.20 -7.09 -16.66
CA SER A 20 3.44 -8.36 -15.97
C SER A 20 4.48 -8.23 -14.87
N PHE A 21 5.44 -7.30 -15.01
CA PHE A 21 6.44 -7.01 -14.00
C PHE A 21 5.85 -6.27 -12.80
N PHE A 22 5.05 -5.23 -13.05
CA PHE A 22 4.32 -4.53 -11.99
C PHE A 22 3.26 -5.43 -11.36
N GLN A 23 2.61 -6.30 -12.12
CA GLN A 23 1.78 -7.38 -11.55
C GLN A 23 2.58 -8.32 -10.65
N ALA A 24 3.79 -8.72 -11.04
CA ALA A 24 4.65 -9.56 -10.20
C ALA A 24 5.19 -8.82 -8.97
N LEU A 25 5.33 -7.50 -9.03
CA LEU A 25 5.68 -6.62 -7.91
C LEU A 25 4.52 -6.43 -6.93
N PHE A 26 3.30 -6.29 -7.44
CA PHE A 26 2.11 -5.95 -6.67
C PHE A 26 1.18 -7.13 -6.38
N LEU A 27 1.38 -8.28 -7.05
CA LEU A 27 0.47 -9.42 -6.95
C LEU A 27 1.22 -10.71 -6.65
N HIS A 28 1.31 -11.02 -5.39
CA HIS A 28 1.43 -12.40 -4.93
C HIS A 28 0.06 -12.83 -4.41
N ASN A 29 -0.98 -12.69 -5.24
CA ASN A 29 -2.18 -13.54 -5.22
C ASN A 29 -3.25 -13.09 -6.22
N SER A 30 -3.61 -14.06 -7.08
CA SER A 30 -4.93 -14.38 -7.62
C SER A 30 -5.78 -13.32 -8.34
N TYR A 31 -6.04 -13.62 -9.62
CA TYR A 31 -7.09 -13.10 -10.50
C TYR A 31 -6.95 -11.67 -11.02
N PHE A 32 -6.28 -11.54 -12.18
CA PHE A 32 -6.52 -10.39 -13.06
C PHE A 32 -7.04 -10.85 -14.42
N SER A 33 -8.29 -10.51 -14.68
CA SER A 33 -8.92 -10.52 -15.99
C SER A 33 -8.38 -9.36 -16.83
N LEU A 34 -8.07 -9.65 -18.10
CA LEU A 34 -7.65 -8.69 -19.12
C LEU A 34 -8.64 -7.51 -19.20
N VAL A 35 -8.21 -6.34 -18.78
CA VAL A 35 -8.92 -5.08 -19.07
C VAL A 35 -8.17 -4.34 -20.17
N GLN A 36 -8.88 -4.11 -21.25
CA GLN A 36 -8.41 -3.37 -22.43
C GLN A 36 -8.01 -1.93 -22.09
N PHE A 37 -6.82 -1.54 -22.54
CA PHE A 37 -6.35 -0.16 -22.54
C PHE A 37 -7.21 0.67 -23.51
N ASN A 38 -8.16 1.43 -23.02
CA ASN A 38 -8.71 2.58 -23.71
C ASN A 38 -8.20 3.85 -23.04
N MET A 39 -7.13 4.41 -23.63
CA MET A 39 -6.76 5.78 -23.33
C MET A 39 -7.75 6.71 -24.04
N LEU A 40 -8.63 7.34 -23.30
CA LEU A 40 -9.28 8.59 -23.71
C LEU A 40 -9.26 9.51 -22.50
N ILE A 41 -8.46 10.56 -22.65
CA ILE A 41 -8.36 11.69 -21.73
C ILE A 41 -9.54 12.63 -22.05
N PRO A 42 -10.41 12.92 -21.10
CA PRO A 42 -11.15 14.18 -21.16
C PRO A 42 -10.43 15.20 -20.27
N PHE A 43 -9.74 16.11 -20.91
CA PHE A 43 -9.34 17.38 -20.30
C PHE A 43 -10.61 18.20 -20.06
N ALA A 44 -10.97 18.43 -18.79
CA ALA A 44 -11.82 19.53 -18.43
C ALA A 44 -11.32 20.07 -17.08
N GLY A 45 -10.68 21.23 -17.14
CA GLY A 45 -10.12 21.90 -16.00
C GLY A 45 -11.20 22.32 -15.00
N ARG A 46 -10.95 22.00 -13.75
CA ARG A 46 -11.42 22.82 -12.63
C ARG A 46 -10.20 23.13 -11.77
N ILE A 47 -9.84 24.39 -11.75
CA ILE A 47 -8.96 24.97 -10.74
C ILE A 47 -9.75 24.94 -9.43
N TRP A 48 -9.44 23.99 -8.57
CA TRP A 48 -9.95 23.97 -7.20
C TRP A 48 -9.06 24.87 -6.36
N ARG A 49 -9.58 26.05 -5.99
CA ARG A 49 -9.12 26.72 -4.78
C ARG A 49 -9.70 25.95 -3.61
N ARG A 50 -8.84 25.32 -2.84
CA ARG A 50 -9.18 24.86 -1.48
C ARG A 50 -9.28 26.15 -0.65
N GLU A 51 -10.48 26.51 -0.23
CA GLU A 51 -10.67 27.50 0.82
C GLU A 51 -10.06 26.91 2.10
N GLU A 52 -9.31 27.77 2.79
CA GLU A 52 -8.63 27.47 4.04
C GLU A 52 -9.65 27.08 5.11
N SER A 53 -9.83 25.78 5.31
CA SER A 53 -10.48 25.22 6.48
C SER A 53 -9.57 24.18 7.10
N GLY A 54 -8.89 24.57 8.20
CA GLY A 54 -8.28 23.67 9.17
C GLY A 54 -7.11 22.83 8.63
N ASP A 55 -5.96 23.28 8.97
CA ASP A 55 -4.61 22.77 8.75
C ASP A 55 -4.43 21.24 8.93
N SER A 56 -4.86 20.45 7.96
CA SER A 56 -4.52 19.02 7.90
C SER A 56 -3.07 18.76 7.49
N SER A 57 -2.39 19.77 6.93
CA SER A 57 -1.00 19.67 6.47
C SER A 57 0.03 19.64 7.61
N LEU A 58 -0.35 20.07 8.82
CA LEU A 58 0.53 20.06 9.99
C LEU A 58 0.66 18.69 10.66
N PHE A 59 -0.26 17.77 10.44
CA PHE A 59 -0.18 16.43 11.04
C PHE A 59 0.90 15.53 10.42
N PHE A 60 1.34 15.82 9.19
CA PHE A 60 2.24 14.94 8.43
C PHE A 60 3.61 15.57 8.12
N SER A 61 4.13 16.47 8.98
CA SER A 61 5.38 17.19 8.68
C SER A 61 6.67 16.55 9.18
N ASN A 62 6.62 15.39 9.81
CA ASN A 62 7.79 14.70 10.38
C ASN A 62 8.04 13.33 9.73
N LEU A 63 9.23 12.78 9.97
CA LEU A 63 9.61 11.43 9.55
C LEU A 63 8.70 10.40 10.24
N PHE A 64 7.88 9.64 9.47
CA PHE A 64 6.88 8.74 10.03
C PHE A 64 7.38 7.29 10.17
N LEU A 65 7.14 6.76 11.34
CA LEU A 65 7.19 5.33 11.62
C LEU A 65 5.85 4.73 11.21
N THR A 66 5.71 4.30 9.98
CA THR A 66 4.50 3.61 9.53
C THR A 66 4.67 2.11 9.69
N PHE A 67 3.64 1.48 10.18
CA PHE A 67 3.64 0.09 10.52
C PHE A 67 2.78 -0.70 9.53
N SER A 68 3.35 -1.70 8.88
CA SER A 68 2.60 -2.70 8.11
C SER A 68 2.26 -3.86 9.03
N THR A 69 1.02 -4.24 9.12
CA THR A 69 0.41 -5.41 9.78
C THR A 69 1.14 -6.16 10.91
N GLY A 70 2.43 -5.87 11.20
CA GLY A 70 3.21 -6.44 12.31
C GLY A 70 3.73 -7.86 12.16
N ALA A 71 3.73 -8.35 10.95
CA ALA A 71 3.97 -9.75 10.64
C ALA A 71 5.30 -10.35 11.14
N GLY A 72 6.28 -9.54 11.51
CA GLY A 72 7.58 -10.01 12.01
C GLY A 72 7.68 -10.14 13.55
N GLU A 73 6.82 -9.45 14.29
CA GLU A 73 6.87 -9.42 15.76
C GLU A 73 5.59 -9.98 16.41
N ASN A 74 4.48 -10.01 15.68
CA ASN A 74 3.19 -10.55 16.11
C ASN A 74 2.46 -11.17 14.90
N LEU A 75 1.35 -11.89 15.14
CA LEU A 75 0.48 -12.31 14.05
C LEU A 75 -0.10 -11.09 13.34
N GLU A 76 0.00 -11.09 12.00
CA GLU A 76 -0.45 -9.98 11.16
C GLU A 76 -1.94 -9.65 11.36
N ASN A 77 -2.31 -8.38 11.22
CA ASN A 77 -3.70 -7.93 11.28
C ASN A 77 -4.46 -8.35 12.56
N THR A 78 -3.77 -8.45 13.71
CA THR A 78 -4.37 -8.73 15.02
C THR A 78 -4.37 -7.51 15.93
N MET A 79 -5.29 -7.46 16.89
CA MET A 79 -5.33 -6.39 17.88
C MET A 79 -4.04 -6.33 18.70
N THR A 80 -3.43 -7.48 19.02
CA THR A 80 -2.14 -7.54 19.71
C THR A 80 -1.03 -6.88 18.89
N ALA A 81 -0.98 -7.10 17.57
CA ALA A 81 -0.01 -6.45 16.69
C ALA A 81 -0.19 -4.91 16.70
N PHE A 82 -1.44 -4.43 16.57
CA PHE A 82 -1.74 -3.00 16.59
C PHE A 82 -1.44 -2.35 17.95
N HIS A 83 -1.79 -2.99 19.08
CA HIS A 83 -1.42 -2.50 20.42
C HIS A 83 0.09 -2.42 20.61
N HIS A 84 0.82 -3.42 20.11
CA HIS A 84 2.28 -3.42 20.17
C HIS A 84 2.87 -2.25 19.37
N ALA A 85 2.42 -2.04 18.15
CA ALA A 85 2.85 -0.96 17.29
C ALA A 85 2.59 0.42 17.92
N VAL A 86 1.38 0.67 18.39
CA VAL A 86 1.01 1.94 19.05
C VAL A 86 1.81 2.15 20.33
N LYS A 87 2.04 1.10 21.13
CA LYS A 87 2.88 1.17 22.33
C LYS A 87 4.33 1.53 22.02
N ILE A 88 4.86 1.05 20.91
CA ILE A 88 6.20 1.42 20.43
C ILE A 88 6.22 2.89 19.99
N GLY A 89 5.09 3.46 19.56
CA GLY A 89 4.95 4.84 19.10
C GLY A 89 4.99 4.95 17.60
N THR A 90 4.29 4.04 16.90
CA THR A 90 4.04 4.19 15.46
C THR A 90 3.18 5.42 15.20
N ASP A 91 3.42 6.09 14.08
CA ASP A 91 2.67 7.29 13.68
C ASP A 91 1.40 6.93 12.90
N MET A 92 1.38 5.78 12.24
CA MET A 92 0.25 5.30 11.44
C MET A 92 0.20 3.77 11.45
N LEU A 93 -1.00 3.20 11.58
CA LEU A 93 -1.26 1.78 11.37
C LEU A 93 -1.65 1.55 9.90
N GLU A 94 -1.11 0.50 9.30
CA GLU A 94 -1.59 0.02 8.00
C GLU A 94 -2.34 -1.29 8.22
N LEU A 95 -3.44 -1.47 7.52
CA LEU A 95 -4.31 -2.63 7.63
C LEU A 95 -5.10 -2.89 6.36
N ASP A 96 -5.51 -4.13 6.21
CA ASP A 96 -6.19 -4.66 5.04
C ASP A 96 -7.65 -4.95 5.34
N CYS A 97 -8.59 -4.52 4.49
CA CYS A 97 -10.01 -4.70 4.75
C CYS A 97 -10.69 -5.64 3.75
N HIS A 98 -11.50 -6.55 4.30
CA HIS A 98 -12.43 -7.42 3.59
C HIS A 98 -13.85 -7.32 4.16
N LEU A 99 -14.81 -7.87 3.42
CA LEU A 99 -16.23 -7.90 3.81
C LEU A 99 -16.69 -9.34 4.02
N THR A 100 -17.29 -9.61 5.17
CA THR A 100 -17.95 -10.90 5.46
C THR A 100 -19.30 -11.02 4.77
N LYS A 101 -19.88 -12.23 4.74
CA LYS A 101 -21.19 -12.50 4.19
C LYS A 101 -22.33 -11.70 4.85
N ASP A 102 -22.19 -11.39 6.14
CA ASP A 102 -23.12 -10.57 6.92
C ASP A 102 -22.67 -9.10 6.98
N GLU A 103 -21.90 -8.67 5.98
CA GLU A 103 -21.47 -7.29 5.75
C GLU A 103 -20.70 -6.64 6.92
N GLN A 104 -19.95 -7.44 7.71
CA GLN A 104 -19.02 -6.89 8.67
C GLN A 104 -17.69 -6.56 7.97
N VAL A 105 -17.10 -5.39 8.26
CA VAL A 105 -15.77 -5.02 7.78
C VAL A 105 -14.74 -5.62 8.73
N VAL A 106 -13.96 -6.56 8.22
CA VAL A 106 -12.91 -7.27 8.96
C VAL A 106 -11.52 -6.88 8.47
N VAL A 107 -10.54 -7.04 9.35
CA VAL A 107 -9.14 -6.73 9.06
C VAL A 107 -8.37 -8.03 8.85
N SER A 108 -7.97 -8.28 7.60
CA SER A 108 -7.23 -9.46 7.18
C SER A 108 -6.55 -9.22 5.84
N HIS A 109 -5.35 -9.77 5.65
CA HIS A 109 -4.60 -9.58 4.41
C HIS A 109 -5.21 -10.32 3.22
N ASP A 110 -5.51 -11.61 3.38
CA ASP A 110 -6.02 -12.46 2.30
C ASP A 110 -7.54 -12.59 2.39
N GLU A 111 -8.22 -12.59 1.23
CA GLU A 111 -9.62 -12.97 1.17
C GLU A 111 -9.81 -14.47 1.41
N ASN A 112 -8.93 -15.28 0.83
CA ASN A 112 -8.92 -16.73 1.07
C ASN A 112 -8.08 -17.08 2.30
N LEU A 113 -8.71 -17.67 3.29
CA LEU A 113 -8.13 -17.92 4.61
C LEU A 113 -7.16 -19.11 4.68
N LYS A 114 -6.85 -19.78 3.56
CA LYS A 114 -5.99 -20.97 3.55
C LYS A 114 -4.61 -20.73 4.15
N ARG A 115 -3.95 -19.60 3.80
CA ARG A 115 -2.61 -19.27 4.30
C ARG A 115 -2.63 -18.98 5.80
N SER A 116 -3.60 -18.21 6.24
CA SER A 116 -3.65 -17.69 7.62
C SER A 116 -4.33 -18.61 8.62
N THR A 117 -5.24 -19.51 8.16
CA THR A 117 -6.00 -20.40 9.05
C THR A 117 -5.86 -21.90 8.70
N GLY A 118 -5.31 -22.22 7.53
CA GLY A 118 -5.24 -23.60 7.00
C GLY A 118 -6.52 -24.06 6.30
N ILE A 119 -7.61 -23.28 6.32
CA ILE A 119 -8.92 -23.63 5.77
C ILE A 119 -9.11 -22.92 4.43
N ASP A 120 -9.37 -23.65 3.36
CA ASP A 120 -9.56 -23.12 2.00
C ASP A 120 -11.00 -22.59 1.82
N ILE A 121 -11.24 -21.38 2.33
CA ILE A 121 -12.53 -20.70 2.28
C ILE A 121 -12.31 -19.18 2.21
N ASN A 122 -13.23 -18.46 1.57
CA ASN A 122 -13.15 -17.00 1.49
C ASN A 122 -13.90 -16.33 2.64
N ILE A 123 -13.42 -15.18 3.08
CA ILE A 123 -14.07 -14.34 4.10
C ILE A 123 -15.50 -13.99 3.67
N SER A 124 -15.71 -13.67 2.39
CA SER A 124 -17.02 -13.32 1.83
C SER A 124 -18.06 -14.44 1.85
N ASP A 125 -17.64 -15.69 2.04
CA ASP A 125 -18.54 -16.84 2.15
C ASP A 125 -19.06 -17.09 3.58
N LEU A 126 -18.42 -16.47 4.58
CA LEU A 126 -18.68 -16.69 6.01
C LEU A 126 -19.29 -15.46 6.68
N LYS A 127 -20.14 -15.69 7.68
CA LYS A 127 -20.50 -14.66 8.64
C LYS A 127 -19.32 -14.41 9.57
N TYR A 128 -19.28 -13.23 10.20
CA TYR A 128 -18.22 -12.91 11.14
C TYR A 128 -18.06 -13.94 12.26
N SER A 129 -19.17 -14.44 12.81
CA SER A 129 -19.18 -15.48 13.85
C SER A 129 -18.67 -16.86 13.39
N GLU A 130 -18.53 -17.08 12.09
CA GLU A 130 -18.10 -18.34 11.49
C GLU A 130 -16.63 -18.28 11.06
N LEU A 131 -15.98 -17.13 11.17
CA LEU A 131 -14.57 -16.97 10.77
C LEU A 131 -13.66 -17.87 11.63
N PRO A 132 -12.81 -18.70 11.00
CA PRO A 132 -11.86 -19.51 11.74
C PRO A 132 -10.74 -18.63 12.35
N PRO A 133 -10.15 -19.06 13.47
CA PRO A 133 -9.01 -18.36 14.03
C PRO A 133 -7.76 -18.53 13.16
N TYR A 134 -6.86 -17.58 13.22
CA TYR A 134 -5.52 -17.69 12.61
C TYR A 134 -4.73 -18.86 13.22
N LEU A 135 -3.83 -19.42 12.44
CA LEU A 135 -2.79 -20.32 12.95
C LEU A 135 -1.94 -19.56 13.97
N SER A 136 -1.48 -20.27 15.01
CA SER A 136 -0.59 -19.69 16.03
C SER A 136 0.80 -19.32 15.50
N LYS A 137 1.14 -19.78 14.29
CA LYS A 137 2.40 -19.54 13.60
C LYS A 137 2.14 -19.25 12.12
N LEU A 138 2.62 -18.11 11.63
CA LEU A 138 2.52 -17.70 10.24
C LEU A 138 3.90 -17.31 9.69
N ASP A 139 4.09 -17.56 8.40
CA ASP A 139 5.28 -17.12 7.68
C ASP A 139 5.23 -15.62 7.43
N VAL A 140 6.36 -14.92 7.62
CA VAL A 140 6.50 -13.51 7.29
C VAL A 140 6.68 -13.37 5.79
N THR A 141 5.74 -12.69 5.12
CA THR A 141 5.67 -12.60 3.66
C THR A 141 6.91 -11.94 3.03
N PHE A 142 7.43 -10.89 3.67
CA PHE A 142 8.55 -10.11 3.15
C PHE A 142 9.92 -10.46 3.77
N GLN A 143 10.01 -11.61 4.44
CA GLN A 143 11.28 -12.12 4.96
C GLN A 143 11.32 -13.65 4.87
N LYS A 144 12.36 -14.20 4.22
CA LYS A 144 12.52 -15.65 4.08
C LYS A 144 12.83 -16.32 5.41
N GLU A 145 12.31 -17.53 5.58
CA GLU A 145 12.60 -18.40 6.72
C GLU A 145 12.27 -17.78 8.09
N CYS A 146 11.48 -16.71 8.08
CA CYS A 146 11.01 -16.06 9.29
C CYS A 146 9.53 -16.38 9.52
N HIS A 147 9.20 -16.59 10.78
CA HIS A 147 7.84 -16.86 11.25
C HIS A 147 7.53 -15.94 12.40
N CYS A 148 6.29 -15.55 12.52
CA CYS A 148 5.77 -14.95 13.75
C CYS A 148 4.87 -15.97 14.48
N GLU A 149 4.81 -15.84 15.79
CA GLU A 149 3.97 -16.66 16.65
C GLU A 149 3.15 -15.74 17.56
N GLY A 150 1.90 -16.13 17.83
CA GLY A 150 1.02 -15.34 18.67
C GLY A 150 -0.14 -16.14 19.23
N LYS A 151 -0.73 -15.61 20.30
CA LYS A 151 -1.92 -16.18 20.98
C LYS A 151 -3.21 -15.49 20.54
N ASP A 152 -3.12 -14.22 20.12
CA ASP A 152 -4.25 -13.48 19.58
C ASP A 152 -4.44 -13.92 18.12
N ASN A 153 -5.41 -14.79 17.90
CA ASN A 153 -5.67 -15.43 16.63
C ASN A 153 -7.04 -15.05 16.04
N ARG A 154 -7.72 -14.08 16.62
CA ARG A 154 -9.00 -13.59 16.13
C ARG A 154 -8.81 -12.56 15.02
N ILE A 155 -9.59 -12.67 13.94
CA ILE A 155 -9.70 -11.65 12.92
C ILE A 155 -10.52 -10.48 13.50
N PRO A 156 -9.96 -9.27 13.65
CA PRO A 156 -10.66 -8.15 14.25
C PRO A 156 -11.60 -7.46 13.26
N LEU A 157 -12.58 -6.73 13.81
CA LEU A 157 -13.40 -5.80 13.05
C LEU A 157 -12.68 -4.44 12.91
N LEU A 158 -12.87 -3.75 11.79
CA LEU A 158 -12.33 -2.40 11.61
C LEU A 158 -12.81 -1.43 12.70
N LYS A 159 -14.07 -1.55 13.13
CA LYS A 159 -14.61 -0.74 14.23
C LYS A 159 -13.85 -0.93 15.54
N GLU A 160 -13.39 -2.15 15.85
CA GLU A 160 -12.62 -2.43 17.07
C GLU A 160 -11.25 -1.71 17.04
N VAL A 161 -10.63 -1.65 15.85
CA VAL A 161 -9.40 -0.88 15.66
C VAL A 161 -9.63 0.61 15.89
N PHE A 162 -10.73 1.17 15.34
CA PHE A 162 -11.06 2.58 15.53
C PHE A 162 -11.39 2.92 16.99
N GLU A 163 -12.08 2.03 17.70
CA GLU A 163 -12.41 2.17 19.12
C GLU A 163 -11.15 2.10 20.01
N ALA A 164 -10.23 1.17 19.70
CA ALA A 164 -8.99 0.99 20.48
C ALA A 164 -7.98 2.13 20.23
N PHE A 165 -7.96 2.70 19.00
CA PHE A 165 -6.96 3.68 18.58
C PHE A 165 -7.62 4.95 17.99
N PRO A 166 -8.39 5.71 18.80
CA PRO A 166 -9.22 6.82 18.29
C PRO A 166 -8.39 7.98 17.72
N GLN A 167 -7.12 8.12 18.10
CA GLN A 167 -6.24 9.22 17.68
C GLN A 167 -5.11 8.77 16.76
N THR A 168 -4.94 7.46 16.53
CA THR A 168 -3.87 6.96 15.67
C THR A 168 -4.32 6.97 14.22
N PRO A 169 -3.59 7.60 13.30
CA PRO A 169 -3.84 7.51 11.87
C PRO A 169 -3.86 6.07 11.36
N VAL A 170 -4.70 5.81 10.37
CA VAL A 170 -4.86 4.46 9.79
C VAL A 170 -4.80 4.56 8.27
N ASN A 171 -3.99 3.71 7.66
CA ASN A 171 -3.96 3.46 6.22
C ASN A 171 -4.71 2.17 5.91
N ILE A 172 -5.72 2.24 5.05
CA ILE A 172 -6.63 1.12 4.74
C ILE A 172 -6.45 0.68 3.29
N ASP A 173 -5.91 -0.52 3.09
CA ASP A 173 -5.96 -1.17 1.78
C ASP A 173 -7.31 -1.86 1.58
N ILE A 174 -8.07 -1.39 0.59
CA ILE A 174 -9.35 -1.98 0.17
C ILE A 174 -9.05 -3.16 -0.74
N LYS A 175 -8.92 -4.37 -0.18
CA LYS A 175 -8.38 -5.55 -0.89
C LYS A 175 -9.20 -6.01 -2.09
N VAL A 176 -10.50 -5.77 -2.11
CA VAL A 176 -11.40 -6.25 -3.16
C VAL A 176 -12.21 -5.11 -3.79
N ASN A 177 -12.47 -5.22 -5.09
CA ASN A 177 -13.31 -4.28 -5.81
C ASN A 177 -14.80 -4.50 -5.49
N ASN A 178 -15.21 -4.16 -4.27
CA ASN A 178 -16.56 -4.35 -3.76
C ASN A 178 -17.17 -3.01 -3.29
N ASN A 179 -18.25 -2.58 -3.93
CA ASN A 179 -18.91 -1.30 -3.61
C ASN A 179 -19.49 -1.28 -2.20
N VAL A 180 -19.94 -2.43 -1.68
CA VAL A 180 -20.49 -2.52 -0.31
C VAL A 180 -19.37 -2.35 0.70
N LEU A 181 -18.21 -2.99 0.49
CA LEU A 181 -17.03 -2.81 1.34
C LEU A 181 -16.61 -1.33 1.39
N ILE A 182 -16.43 -0.69 0.23
CA ILE A 182 -16.03 0.71 0.13
C ILE A 182 -17.00 1.61 0.90
N LYS A 183 -18.31 1.40 0.71
CA LYS A 183 -19.36 2.15 1.41
C LYS A 183 -19.31 1.91 2.92
N LYS A 184 -19.18 0.66 3.38
CA LYS A 184 -19.14 0.32 4.81
C LYS A 184 -17.89 0.89 5.50
N VAL A 185 -16.73 0.87 4.82
CA VAL A 185 -15.52 1.51 5.34
C VAL A 185 -15.74 3.02 5.45
N SER A 186 -16.27 3.67 4.43
CA SER A 186 -16.60 5.10 4.46
C SER A 186 -17.57 5.46 5.58
N GLU A 187 -18.66 4.68 5.76
CA GLU A 187 -19.63 4.85 6.85
C GLU A 187 -18.97 4.76 8.23
N LEU A 188 -18.05 3.79 8.43
CA LEU A 188 -17.31 3.66 9.69
C LEU A 188 -16.37 4.85 9.90
N VAL A 189 -15.61 5.27 8.89
CA VAL A 189 -14.72 6.44 9.00
C VAL A 189 -15.52 7.68 9.41
N SER A 190 -16.65 7.93 8.77
CA SER A 190 -17.51 9.09 9.09
C SER A 190 -18.19 8.96 10.46
N GLN A 191 -18.63 7.75 10.85
CA GLN A 191 -19.21 7.49 12.17
C GLN A 191 -18.22 7.83 13.29
N TYR A 192 -16.95 7.49 13.12
CA TYR A 192 -15.90 7.77 14.09
C TYR A 192 -15.21 9.13 13.85
N LYS A 193 -15.66 9.92 12.85
CA LYS A 193 -15.13 11.25 12.48
C LYS A 193 -13.64 11.23 12.20
N ARG A 194 -13.18 10.27 11.39
CA ARG A 194 -11.75 9.96 11.18
C ARG A 194 -11.26 10.26 9.76
N GLU A 195 -11.99 11.03 8.95
CA GLU A 195 -11.58 11.35 7.57
C GLU A 195 -10.14 11.91 7.53
N HIS A 196 -9.80 12.79 8.48
CA HIS A 196 -8.47 13.41 8.61
C HIS A 196 -7.39 12.48 9.20
N LEU A 197 -7.78 11.35 9.78
CA LEU A 197 -6.91 10.32 10.36
C LEU A 197 -6.90 9.03 9.53
N THR A 198 -7.51 9.03 8.36
CA THR A 198 -7.61 7.85 7.51
C THR A 198 -7.05 8.16 6.13
N VAL A 199 -6.25 7.24 5.63
CA VAL A 199 -5.84 7.15 4.23
C VAL A 199 -6.40 5.88 3.68
N TRP A 200 -6.88 5.86 2.46
CA TRP A 200 -7.35 4.63 1.85
C TRP A 200 -7.03 4.51 0.37
N GLY A 201 -7.07 3.30 -0.13
CA GLY A 201 -6.92 3.05 -1.55
C GLY A 201 -6.68 1.60 -1.90
N ASN A 202 -6.10 1.41 -3.07
CA ASN A 202 -5.70 0.11 -3.62
C ASN A 202 -4.77 0.34 -4.81
N VAL A 203 -4.04 -0.70 -5.21
CA VAL A 203 -3.24 -0.69 -6.44
C VAL A 203 -4.10 -0.46 -7.71
N SER A 204 -5.38 -0.82 -7.68
CA SER A 204 -6.34 -0.67 -8.79
C SER A 204 -6.90 0.75 -8.87
N HIS A 205 -6.80 1.35 -10.05
CA HIS A 205 -7.43 2.65 -10.33
C HIS A 205 -8.95 2.63 -10.16
N GLU A 206 -9.60 1.54 -10.54
CA GLU A 206 -11.05 1.41 -10.41
C GLU A 206 -11.51 1.49 -8.95
N VAL A 207 -10.79 0.81 -8.05
CA VAL A 207 -11.08 0.85 -6.61
C VAL A 207 -10.87 2.25 -6.06
N VAL A 208 -9.72 2.88 -6.34
CA VAL A 208 -9.44 4.25 -5.89
C VAL A 208 -10.47 5.25 -6.42
N ALA A 209 -10.89 5.12 -7.69
CA ALA A 209 -11.93 5.99 -8.26
C ALA A 209 -13.28 5.84 -7.53
N LYS A 210 -13.63 4.62 -7.10
CA LYS A 210 -14.83 4.35 -6.29
C LYS A 210 -14.70 4.92 -4.89
N CYS A 211 -13.54 4.77 -4.25
CA CYS A 211 -13.23 5.37 -2.95
C CYS A 211 -13.43 6.89 -2.99
N VAL A 212 -12.81 7.56 -3.96
CA VAL A 212 -12.94 9.00 -4.17
C VAL A 212 -14.39 9.44 -4.42
N LYS A 213 -15.18 8.62 -5.15
CA LYS A 213 -16.59 8.91 -5.41
C LYS A 213 -17.44 8.76 -4.16
N GLU A 214 -17.14 7.77 -3.32
CA GLU A 214 -17.89 7.48 -2.09
C GLU A 214 -17.62 8.54 -1.02
N ASN A 215 -16.33 8.84 -0.75
CA ASN A 215 -15.95 9.86 0.21
C ASN A 215 -14.69 10.60 -0.26
N ALA A 216 -14.89 11.84 -0.67
CA ALA A 216 -13.85 12.68 -1.23
C ALA A 216 -12.94 13.33 -0.17
N ASP A 217 -13.35 13.30 1.10
CA ASP A 217 -12.65 13.93 2.21
C ASP A 217 -11.57 13.03 2.82
N ILE A 218 -11.60 11.73 2.48
CA ILE A 218 -10.56 10.79 2.89
C ILE A 218 -9.40 10.85 1.88
N PRO A 219 -8.16 11.16 2.32
CA PRO A 219 -6.95 11.10 1.51
C PRO A 219 -6.77 9.75 0.81
N THR A 220 -6.18 9.77 -0.39
CA THR A 220 -5.99 8.54 -1.17
C THR A 220 -4.53 8.30 -1.52
N ILE A 221 -4.19 7.00 -1.67
CA ILE A 221 -2.91 6.56 -2.20
C ILE A 221 -2.86 6.61 -3.73
N PHE A 222 -1.66 6.67 -4.29
CA PHE A 222 -1.43 6.52 -5.74
C PHE A 222 -1.68 5.07 -6.15
N CYS A 223 -2.66 4.84 -7.04
CA CYS A 223 -2.80 3.55 -7.71
C CYS A 223 -1.69 3.34 -8.75
N LEU A 224 -1.49 2.10 -9.21
CA LEU A 224 -0.42 1.77 -10.18
C LEU A 224 -0.41 2.66 -11.43
N GLN A 225 -1.58 2.94 -12.01
CA GLN A 225 -1.67 3.78 -13.22
C GLN A 225 -1.20 5.21 -12.94
N ARG A 226 -1.48 5.73 -11.73
CA ARG A 226 -1.06 7.08 -11.31
C ARG A 226 0.44 7.11 -11.01
N VAL A 227 1.01 6.04 -10.46
CA VAL A 227 2.47 5.89 -10.29
C VAL A 227 3.17 5.89 -11.65
N LEU A 228 2.66 5.16 -12.65
CA LEU A 228 3.22 5.16 -14.00
C LEU A 228 3.15 6.55 -14.65
N LEU A 229 2.01 7.24 -14.50
CA LEU A 229 1.86 8.62 -14.98
C LEU A 229 2.84 9.55 -14.27
N LEU A 230 2.97 9.46 -12.95
CA LEU A 230 3.91 10.25 -12.15
C LEU A 230 5.35 10.10 -12.66
N VAL A 231 5.81 8.86 -12.86
CA VAL A 231 7.14 8.56 -13.38
C VAL A 231 7.30 9.12 -14.81
N GLY A 232 6.32 8.94 -15.68
CA GLY A 232 6.34 9.51 -17.03
C GLY A 232 6.46 11.03 -17.03
N LEU A 233 5.69 11.72 -16.20
CA LEU A 233 5.72 13.18 -16.05
C LEU A 233 7.05 13.66 -15.46
N PHE A 234 7.62 12.93 -14.51
CA PHE A 234 8.92 13.25 -13.93
C PHE A 234 10.02 13.24 -14.99
N TYR A 235 10.15 12.17 -15.78
CA TYR A 235 11.20 12.04 -16.79
C TYR A 235 11.00 12.91 -18.02
N THR A 236 9.78 13.37 -18.28
CA THR A 236 9.50 14.35 -19.36
C THR A 236 9.62 15.80 -18.89
N GLY A 237 9.86 16.04 -17.59
CA GLY A 237 9.91 17.40 -17.01
C GLY A 237 8.55 18.08 -16.88
N LEU A 238 7.44 17.36 -17.10
CA LEU A 238 6.08 17.89 -17.04
C LEU A 238 5.47 17.82 -15.63
N LEU A 239 6.10 17.09 -14.71
CA LEU A 239 5.58 16.87 -13.35
C LEU A 239 5.23 18.16 -12.59
N PRO A 240 6.01 19.27 -12.67
CA PRO A 240 5.67 20.50 -11.95
C PRO A 240 4.35 21.16 -12.39
N PHE A 241 3.90 20.86 -13.60
CA PHE A 241 2.72 21.51 -14.21
C PHE A 241 1.43 20.72 -14.00
N ILE A 242 1.50 19.51 -13.50
CA ILE A 242 0.34 18.61 -13.36
C ILE A 242 -0.02 18.47 -11.87
N PRO A 243 -1.24 18.87 -11.46
CA PRO A 243 -1.72 18.65 -10.11
C PRO A 243 -2.06 17.17 -9.87
N PHE A 244 -1.80 16.69 -8.67
CA PHE A 244 -2.24 15.40 -8.17
C PHE A 244 -3.26 15.63 -7.04
N ARG A 245 -4.23 14.73 -6.95
CA ARG A 245 -5.19 14.69 -5.86
C ARG A 245 -4.73 13.76 -4.73
N GLU A 246 -3.97 12.75 -5.13
CA GLU A 246 -3.41 11.75 -4.24
C GLU A 246 -2.42 12.42 -3.28
N GLU A 247 -2.47 12.04 -2.01
CA GLU A 247 -1.63 12.61 -0.95
C GLU A 247 -0.53 11.65 -0.49
N PHE A 248 -0.62 10.36 -0.83
CA PHE A 248 0.33 9.33 -0.40
C PHE A 248 0.84 8.50 -1.57
N LEU A 249 2.14 8.58 -1.84
CA LEU A 249 2.85 7.68 -2.75
C LEU A 249 3.39 6.49 -1.94
N GLU A 250 2.75 5.34 -2.10
CA GLU A 250 3.13 4.09 -1.45
C GLU A 250 3.66 3.12 -2.48
N ILE A 251 4.97 2.87 -2.45
CA ILE A 251 5.64 2.03 -3.44
C ILE A 251 6.60 1.03 -2.79
N PRO A 252 6.74 -0.17 -3.38
CA PRO A 252 7.77 -1.10 -2.94
C PRO A 252 9.15 -0.58 -3.30
N MET A 253 10.17 -0.96 -2.52
CA MET A 253 11.55 -0.85 -2.96
C MET A 253 11.87 -2.03 -3.91
N PRO A 254 12.07 -1.80 -5.24
CA PRO A 254 12.15 -2.91 -6.19
C PRO A 254 13.31 -3.87 -5.92
N SER A 255 14.43 -3.38 -5.39
CA SER A 255 15.58 -4.21 -5.05
C SER A 255 15.32 -5.30 -4.00
N ILE A 256 14.29 -5.14 -3.14
CA ILE A 256 13.90 -6.16 -2.15
C ILE A 256 13.48 -7.46 -2.83
N ILE A 257 12.86 -7.39 -4.01
CA ILE A 257 12.43 -8.58 -4.75
C ILE A 257 13.62 -9.51 -5.06
N LEU A 258 14.80 -8.95 -5.25
CA LEU A 258 16.03 -9.75 -5.46
C LEU A 258 16.41 -10.56 -4.22
N LYS A 259 15.99 -10.12 -3.02
CA LYS A 259 16.24 -10.85 -1.77
C LYS A 259 15.14 -11.90 -1.53
N LEU A 260 13.88 -11.57 -1.83
CA LEU A 260 12.72 -12.46 -1.61
C LEU A 260 12.72 -13.64 -2.59
N LYS A 261 13.07 -13.42 -3.84
CA LYS A 261 13.23 -14.49 -4.83
C LYS A 261 14.67 -14.97 -4.83
N GLU A 262 14.86 -16.28 -4.95
CA GLU A 262 16.20 -16.86 -5.08
C GLU A 262 16.89 -16.28 -6.32
N PRO A 263 17.99 -15.50 -6.17
CA PRO A 263 18.60 -14.80 -7.28
C PRO A 263 19.09 -15.71 -8.41
N HIS A 264 19.42 -16.98 -8.09
CA HIS A 264 19.85 -17.98 -9.07
C HIS A 264 18.70 -18.57 -9.89
N LYS A 265 17.47 -18.50 -9.42
CA LYS A 265 16.26 -18.89 -10.17
C LYS A 265 15.73 -17.76 -11.07
N MET A 266 16.27 -16.56 -10.97
CA MET A 266 15.84 -15.42 -11.79
C MET A 266 16.63 -15.32 -13.08
N THR A 267 15.93 -15.06 -14.19
CA THR A 267 16.56 -14.79 -15.48
C THR A 267 17.30 -13.43 -15.46
N ARG A 268 18.28 -13.27 -16.37
CA ARG A 268 18.99 -11.98 -16.53
C ARG A 268 18.03 -10.83 -16.85
N SER A 269 16.99 -11.08 -17.65
CA SER A 269 15.96 -10.09 -18.00
C SER A 269 15.14 -9.67 -16.77
N GLN A 270 14.75 -10.60 -15.90
CA GLN A 270 14.02 -10.26 -14.66
C GLN A 270 14.89 -9.39 -13.73
N LYS A 271 16.16 -9.75 -13.54
CA LYS A 271 17.08 -8.92 -12.74
C LYS A 271 17.27 -7.53 -13.33
N PHE A 272 17.41 -7.43 -14.66
CA PHE A 272 17.51 -6.14 -15.35
C PHE A 272 16.25 -5.29 -15.17
N ILE A 273 15.06 -5.87 -15.27
CA ILE A 273 13.79 -5.16 -15.10
C ILE A 273 13.67 -4.63 -13.66
N ILE A 274 14.02 -5.43 -12.64
CA ILE A 274 14.00 -4.99 -11.24
C ILE A 274 15.00 -3.85 -11.02
N TRP A 275 16.23 -3.99 -11.51
CA TRP A 275 17.22 -2.94 -11.44
C TRP A 275 16.74 -1.66 -12.14
N PHE A 276 16.13 -1.78 -13.32
CA PHE A 276 15.61 -0.65 -14.07
C PHE A 276 14.45 0.06 -13.34
N ALA A 277 13.51 -0.71 -12.80
CA ALA A 277 12.43 -0.16 -11.98
C ALA A 277 12.97 0.55 -10.73
N ASP A 278 13.95 -0.04 -10.06
CA ASP A 278 14.62 0.56 -8.90
C ASP A 278 15.31 1.89 -9.29
N ALA A 279 16.02 1.90 -10.41
CA ALA A 279 16.66 3.10 -10.92
C ALA A 279 15.69 4.21 -11.36
N LEU A 280 14.47 3.84 -11.80
CA LEU A 280 13.43 4.80 -12.17
C LEU A 280 12.68 5.36 -10.96
N LEU A 281 12.33 4.52 -10.00
CA LEU A 281 11.47 4.87 -8.88
C LEU A 281 12.24 5.46 -7.69
N MET A 282 13.39 4.87 -7.34
CA MET A 282 14.17 5.25 -6.16
C MET A 282 15.05 6.48 -6.46
N ARG A 283 14.41 7.65 -6.56
CA ARG A 283 15.04 8.92 -6.95
C ARG A 283 14.78 10.00 -5.92
N LYS A 284 15.86 10.48 -5.29
CA LYS A 284 15.80 11.57 -4.32
C LYS A 284 15.08 12.80 -4.89
N THR A 285 15.42 13.21 -6.11
CA THR A 285 14.81 14.38 -6.76
C THR A 285 13.31 14.22 -7.00
N LEU A 286 12.82 12.99 -7.23
CA LEU A 286 11.39 12.72 -7.32
C LEU A 286 10.73 12.85 -5.94
N PHE A 287 11.32 12.26 -4.91
CA PHE A 287 10.78 12.31 -3.55
C PHE A 287 10.80 13.73 -3.00
N ASP A 288 11.91 14.46 -3.13
CA ASP A 288 11.99 15.89 -2.76
C ASP A 288 10.92 16.74 -3.45
N HIS A 289 10.64 16.47 -4.75
CA HIS A 289 9.60 17.18 -5.48
C HIS A 289 8.21 16.87 -4.92
N LEU A 290 7.91 15.62 -4.58
CA LEU A 290 6.61 15.22 -4.04
C LEU A 290 6.40 15.79 -2.64
N THR A 291 7.39 15.67 -1.77
CA THR A 291 7.32 16.16 -0.40
C THR A 291 7.19 17.70 -0.35
N ALA A 292 7.88 18.42 -1.25
CA ALA A 292 7.70 19.85 -1.42
C ALA A 292 6.27 20.26 -1.85
N ARG A 293 5.49 19.31 -2.36
CA ARG A 293 4.06 19.49 -2.73
C ARG A 293 3.11 18.95 -1.66
N GLY A 294 3.61 18.54 -0.49
CA GLY A 294 2.82 17.95 0.58
C GLY A 294 2.41 16.49 0.36
N ILE A 295 2.94 15.83 -0.68
CA ILE A 295 2.68 14.41 -0.95
C ILE A 295 3.65 13.58 -0.12
N GLN A 296 3.13 12.69 0.71
CA GLN A 296 3.92 11.78 1.53
C GLN A 296 4.47 10.62 0.68
N VAL A 297 5.69 10.19 0.96
CA VAL A 297 6.35 9.09 0.25
C VAL A 297 6.68 7.96 1.21
N TYR A 298 5.97 6.85 1.10
CA TYR A 298 6.12 5.67 1.93
C TYR A 298 6.68 4.51 1.12
N ILE A 299 7.73 3.87 1.67
CA ILE A 299 8.40 2.74 1.02
C ILE A 299 8.10 1.47 1.83
N TRP A 300 7.60 0.44 1.16
CA TRP A 300 7.20 -0.81 1.78
C TRP A 300 7.80 -2.05 1.09
N VAL A 301 7.83 -3.27 1.66
CA VAL A 301 7.95 -3.50 3.11
C VAL A 301 9.44 -3.63 3.39
N LEU A 302 9.99 -2.82 4.30
CA LEU A 302 11.41 -2.78 4.63
C LEU A 302 11.61 -3.41 6.00
N ASN A 303 12.58 -4.32 6.13
CA ASN A 303 12.81 -5.07 7.37
C ASN A 303 14.26 -5.01 7.87
N GLU A 304 15.16 -4.37 7.10
CA GLU A 304 16.58 -4.28 7.41
C GLU A 304 17.04 -2.82 7.53
N GLU A 305 17.97 -2.55 8.46
CA GLU A 305 18.50 -1.19 8.71
C GLU A 305 19.06 -0.50 7.45
N GLN A 306 19.74 -1.27 6.58
CA GLN A 306 20.26 -0.74 5.32
C GLN A 306 19.15 -0.28 4.37
N GLU A 307 18.00 -0.93 4.42
CA GLU A 307 16.82 -0.58 3.62
C GLU A 307 16.17 0.68 4.18
N TYR A 308 16.02 0.77 5.51
CA TYR A 308 15.55 1.97 6.18
C TYR A 308 16.43 3.17 5.83
N LYS A 309 17.74 3.00 6.02
CA LYS A 309 18.72 4.04 5.70
C LYS A 309 18.58 4.51 4.26
N ARG A 310 18.52 3.57 3.31
CA ARG A 310 18.37 3.89 1.89
C ARG A 310 17.11 4.67 1.60
N ALA A 311 15.95 4.27 2.18
CA ALA A 311 14.68 4.94 1.99
C ALA A 311 14.72 6.39 2.49
N PHE A 312 15.24 6.62 3.70
CA PHE A 312 15.34 7.96 4.28
C PHE A 312 16.40 8.82 3.59
N ASP A 313 17.55 8.27 3.21
CA ASP A 313 18.56 8.99 2.41
C ASP A 313 18.01 9.47 1.06
N LEU A 314 17.01 8.76 0.50
CA LEU A 314 16.31 9.16 -0.71
C LEU A 314 15.22 10.21 -0.46
N GLY A 315 14.89 10.53 0.79
CA GLY A 315 13.87 11.50 1.14
C GLY A 315 12.47 10.90 1.31
N ALA A 316 12.36 9.58 1.56
CA ALA A 316 11.08 8.99 1.97
C ALA A 316 10.63 9.63 3.28
N THR A 317 9.33 9.95 3.37
CA THR A 317 8.73 10.51 4.59
C THR A 317 8.33 9.44 5.58
N GLY A 318 8.15 8.19 5.12
CA GLY A 318 7.81 7.06 5.96
C GLY A 318 8.29 5.73 5.40
N VAL A 319 8.33 4.74 6.27
CA VAL A 319 8.69 3.35 5.96
C VAL A 319 7.66 2.42 6.58
N MET A 320 7.14 1.49 5.78
CA MET A 320 6.32 0.37 6.27
C MET A 320 7.22 -0.83 6.55
N THR A 321 7.06 -1.43 7.73
CA THR A 321 7.90 -2.54 8.20
C THR A 321 7.10 -3.60 8.95
N ASP A 322 7.54 -4.85 8.87
CA ASP A 322 7.05 -5.94 9.72
C ASP A 322 7.70 -5.94 11.13
N TYR A 323 8.77 -5.15 11.32
CA TYR A 323 9.57 -5.09 12.56
C TYR A 323 9.61 -3.67 13.14
N PRO A 324 8.52 -3.19 13.76
CA PRO A 324 8.42 -1.82 14.26
C PRO A 324 9.44 -1.52 15.36
N THR A 325 9.76 -2.48 16.23
CA THR A 325 10.78 -2.31 17.27
C THR A 325 12.14 -2.02 16.67
N ARG A 326 12.52 -2.77 15.62
CA ARG A 326 13.80 -2.58 14.91
C ARG A 326 13.86 -1.22 14.21
N LEU A 327 12.77 -0.82 13.52
CA LEU A 327 12.73 0.49 12.88
C LEU A 327 12.81 1.63 13.90
N LYS A 328 12.10 1.53 15.04
CA LYS A 328 12.21 2.53 16.10
C LYS A 328 13.62 2.63 16.67
N GLU A 329 14.29 1.51 16.87
CA GLU A 329 15.67 1.52 17.34
C GLU A 329 16.62 2.17 16.34
N PHE A 330 16.47 1.84 15.04
CA PHE A 330 17.19 2.51 13.96
C PHE A 330 16.97 4.02 13.97
N LEU A 331 15.73 4.49 14.09
CA LEU A 331 15.41 5.93 14.08
C LEU A 331 15.99 6.70 15.28
N ARG A 332 16.24 6.06 16.42
CA ARG A 332 16.93 6.70 17.55
C ARG A 332 18.38 7.10 17.24
N HIS A 333 19.00 6.41 16.30
CA HIS A 333 20.40 6.60 15.91
C HIS A 333 20.54 7.23 14.51
N TYR A 334 19.43 7.36 13.77
CA TYR A 334 19.42 8.00 12.46
C TYR A 334 19.41 9.52 12.64
N PRO A 335 20.38 10.27 12.04
CA PRO A 335 20.41 11.73 12.15
C PRO A 335 19.20 12.33 11.43
N ALA A 336 18.43 13.15 12.16
CA ALA A 336 17.29 13.90 11.64
C ALA A 336 17.73 15.00 10.68
#